data_9faa20f210ed10abf9c960a4a1ad3274
#
_entry.id   9faa20f210ed10abf9c960a4a1ad3274
#
_cell.length_a   1.000
_cell.length_b   1.000
_cell.length_c   1.000
_cell.angle_alpha   90.00
_cell.angle_beta   90.00
_cell.angle_gamma   90.00
#
_symmetry.space_group_name_H-M   'P 1'
#
loop_
_entity.id
_entity.type
_entity.pdbx_description
1 polymer ?
#
loop_
_entity_poly.entity_id
_entity_poly.type
_entity_poly.pdbx_seq_one_letter_code
_entity_poly.pdbx_strand_id
1 'polypeptide(L)'
;SGIKEGGNTIILGGAGPMGLMAIRYVLEMEKKPKRLVITDTNQERLEKVRKIIPVEEGRRHGVELYYINPAMVTDSVPVLLANEKGYDDVFVYAPPKCVAEIGNRIMGMDGCMNIYAATADKNYRAGMNIYGSHYLKTKLIGSSGGLRSDMVESLDLIENKKINPAIGITHIGGINAIVDTTLYLKNIPGSKKIIYPQIDFPLTAIEDFRKLGKNDALFSQLADVCSSHGGLWNSEAESILLKHFEK
;
A
#
# COMPACT_ATOMS: atom_id res chain seq x y z
N SER A 1 -19.14 -2.49 7.54
CA SER A 1 -18.87 -3.83 7.03
C SER A 1 -17.37 -3.99 6.91
N GLY A 2 -16.80 -4.96 7.58
CA GLY A 2 -15.39 -5.31 7.49
C GLY A 2 -15.15 -6.37 6.42
N ILE A 3 -13.88 -6.81 6.29
CA ILE A 3 -13.51 -7.97 5.47
C ILE A 3 -14.22 -9.23 6.01
N LYS A 4 -14.70 -10.05 5.10
CA LYS A 4 -15.35 -11.32 5.45
C LYS A 4 -14.32 -12.30 6.01
N GLU A 5 -14.56 -12.75 7.24
CA GLU A 5 -13.70 -13.75 7.86
C GLU A 5 -13.72 -15.07 7.07
N GLY A 6 -12.53 -15.60 6.77
CA GLY A 6 -12.37 -16.81 5.96
C GLY A 6 -12.73 -16.65 4.48
N GLY A 7 -13.07 -15.44 4.04
CA GLY A 7 -13.45 -15.13 2.66
C GLY A 7 -12.28 -14.94 1.71
N ASN A 8 -12.60 -14.63 0.44
CA ASN A 8 -11.65 -14.26 -0.60
C ASN A 8 -11.64 -12.74 -0.77
N THR A 9 -10.50 -12.12 -0.56
CA THR A 9 -10.31 -10.66 -0.70
C THR A 9 -9.32 -10.36 -1.82
N ILE A 10 -9.59 -9.33 -2.61
CA ILE A 10 -8.68 -8.84 -3.64
C ILE A 10 -8.48 -7.33 -3.54
N ILE A 11 -7.23 -6.88 -3.75
CA ILE A 11 -6.86 -5.46 -3.87
C ILE A 11 -6.38 -5.21 -5.30
N LEU A 12 -7.18 -4.51 -6.07
CA LEU A 12 -6.90 -4.14 -7.46
C LEU A 12 -6.07 -2.84 -7.50
N GLY A 13 -4.86 -2.91 -8.08
CA GLY A 13 -3.90 -1.82 -8.02
C GLY A 13 -3.21 -1.69 -6.66
N GLY A 14 -3.01 -2.82 -5.97
CA GLY A 14 -2.57 -2.90 -4.59
C GLY A 14 -1.06 -2.80 -4.36
N ALA A 15 -0.22 -2.66 -5.39
CA ALA A 15 1.22 -2.50 -5.20
C ALA A 15 1.67 -1.04 -5.01
N GLY A 16 0.74 -0.13 -4.84
CA GLY A 16 1.01 1.25 -4.44
C GLY A 16 1.18 1.42 -2.93
N PRO A 17 1.51 2.65 -2.48
CA PRO A 17 1.72 2.95 -1.05
C PRO A 17 0.54 2.59 -0.16
N MET A 18 -0.68 2.90 -0.60
CA MET A 18 -1.89 2.62 0.16
C MET A 18 -2.20 1.13 0.20
N GLY A 19 -1.93 0.40 -0.91
CA GLY A 19 -2.08 -1.04 -0.94
C GLY A 19 -1.11 -1.75 0.00
N LEU A 20 0.15 -1.30 0.07
CA LEU A 20 1.13 -1.83 1.03
C LEU A 20 0.64 -1.72 2.48
N MET A 21 0.08 -0.55 2.85
CA MET A 21 -0.50 -0.36 4.18
C MET A 21 -1.73 -1.23 4.40
N ALA A 22 -2.59 -1.34 3.38
CA ALA A 22 -3.80 -2.19 3.46
C ALA A 22 -3.46 -3.66 3.64
N ILE A 23 -2.45 -4.18 2.92
CA ILE A 23 -1.98 -5.56 3.10
C ILE A 23 -1.52 -5.78 4.55
N ARG A 24 -0.68 -4.88 5.07
CA ARG A 24 -0.19 -4.96 6.44
C ARG A 24 -1.34 -4.93 7.45
N TYR A 25 -2.28 -4.00 7.27
CA TYR A 25 -3.45 -3.88 8.13
C TYR A 25 -4.30 -5.17 8.12
N VAL A 26 -4.58 -5.73 6.94
CA VAL A 26 -5.36 -6.97 6.80
C VAL A 26 -4.70 -8.14 7.54
N LEU A 27 -3.37 -8.23 7.51
CA LEU A 27 -2.64 -9.28 8.23
C LEU A 27 -2.72 -9.13 9.76
N GLU A 28 -2.94 -7.91 10.27
CA GLU A 28 -3.04 -7.63 11.70
C GLU A 28 -4.48 -7.61 12.23
N MET A 29 -5.49 -7.58 11.35
CA MET A 29 -6.90 -7.63 11.77
C MET A 29 -7.21 -8.89 12.57
N GLU A 30 -8.18 -8.80 13.47
CA GLU A 30 -8.72 -9.96 14.20
C GLU A 30 -9.41 -10.92 13.22
N LYS A 31 -10.33 -10.40 12.41
CA LYS A 31 -11.04 -11.16 11.38
C LYS A 31 -10.30 -11.06 10.05
N LYS A 32 -9.73 -12.16 9.60
CA LYS A 32 -8.90 -12.21 8.40
C LYS A 32 -9.58 -12.96 7.26
N PRO A 33 -9.29 -12.59 5.99
CA PRO A 33 -9.70 -13.42 4.86
C PRO A 33 -8.89 -14.73 4.87
N LYS A 34 -9.42 -15.78 4.29
CA LYS A 34 -8.63 -16.98 3.97
C LYS A 34 -7.58 -16.65 2.90
N ARG A 35 -7.98 -15.85 1.92
CA ARG A 35 -7.14 -15.50 0.76
C ARG A 35 -7.12 -14.01 0.52
N LEU A 36 -5.92 -13.47 0.33
CA LEU A 36 -5.69 -12.08 -0.05
C LEU A 36 -4.88 -12.03 -1.35
N VAL A 37 -5.50 -11.51 -2.40
CA VAL A 37 -4.88 -11.36 -3.72
C VAL A 37 -4.56 -9.89 -3.97
N ILE A 38 -3.32 -9.60 -4.32
CA ILE A 38 -2.84 -8.27 -4.67
C ILE A 38 -2.55 -8.26 -6.16
N THR A 39 -3.16 -7.32 -6.89
CA THR A 39 -2.86 -7.16 -8.31
C THR A 39 -2.28 -5.78 -8.60
N ASP A 40 -1.37 -5.72 -9.54
CA ASP A 40 -0.87 -4.49 -10.16
C ASP A 40 -0.32 -4.80 -11.53
N THR A 41 -0.40 -3.86 -12.48
CA THR A 41 0.19 -4.01 -13.82
C THR A 41 1.69 -3.71 -13.85
N ASN A 42 2.21 -3.08 -12.81
CA ASN A 42 3.62 -2.78 -12.66
C ASN A 42 4.34 -3.91 -11.89
N GLN A 43 5.06 -4.74 -12.61
CA GLN A 43 5.78 -5.90 -12.06
C GLN A 43 6.82 -5.51 -11.01
N GLU A 44 7.56 -4.43 -11.24
CA GLU A 44 8.58 -3.96 -10.31
C GLU A 44 7.98 -3.56 -8.96
N ARG A 45 6.82 -2.88 -8.97
CA ARG A 45 6.09 -2.54 -7.74
C ARG A 45 5.62 -3.79 -7.01
N LEU A 46 5.07 -4.76 -7.72
CA LEU A 46 4.64 -6.03 -7.10
C LEU A 46 5.82 -6.75 -6.43
N GLU A 47 6.97 -6.79 -7.09
CA GLU A 47 8.17 -7.41 -6.52
C GLU A 47 8.71 -6.66 -5.30
N LYS A 48 8.69 -5.32 -5.31
CA LYS A 48 9.04 -4.50 -4.15
C LYS A 48 8.11 -4.80 -2.96
N VAL A 49 6.80 -4.81 -3.19
CA VAL A 49 5.82 -5.13 -2.13
C VAL A 49 6.00 -6.56 -1.63
N ARG A 50 6.22 -7.54 -2.53
CA ARG A 50 6.47 -8.93 -2.17
C ARG A 50 7.75 -9.13 -1.35
N LYS A 51 8.77 -8.30 -1.56
CA LYS A 51 9.99 -8.30 -0.73
C LYS A 51 9.73 -7.75 0.67
N ILE A 52 8.88 -6.72 0.78
CA ILE A 52 8.53 -6.09 2.07
C ILE A 52 7.57 -6.97 2.87
N ILE A 53 6.59 -7.58 2.21
CA ILE A 53 5.61 -8.48 2.81
C ILE A 53 5.64 -9.79 2.01
N PRO A 54 6.51 -10.74 2.34
CA PRO A 54 6.60 -12.02 1.61
C PRO A 54 5.37 -12.90 1.86
N VAL A 55 5.10 -13.83 0.94
CA VAL A 55 3.96 -14.75 1.05
C VAL A 55 4.01 -15.61 2.31
N GLU A 56 5.21 -15.87 2.82
CA GLU A 56 5.44 -16.59 4.07
C GLU A 56 4.89 -15.86 5.28
N GLU A 57 4.89 -14.53 5.24
CA GLU A 57 4.29 -13.70 6.28
C GLU A 57 2.76 -13.84 6.28
N GLY A 58 2.14 -13.85 5.12
CA GLY A 58 0.71 -14.18 5.00
C GLY A 58 0.39 -15.51 5.68
N ARG A 59 1.19 -16.55 5.44
CA ARG A 59 1.02 -17.88 6.07
C ARG A 59 1.14 -17.83 7.59
N ARG A 60 2.06 -17.04 8.15
CA ARG A 60 2.20 -16.86 9.61
C ARG A 60 0.93 -16.26 10.23
N HIS A 61 0.22 -15.43 9.48
CA HIS A 61 -1.04 -14.81 9.88
C HIS A 61 -2.29 -15.63 9.49
N GLY A 62 -2.11 -16.83 8.92
CA GLY A 62 -3.20 -17.70 8.48
C GLY A 62 -3.88 -17.24 7.18
N VAL A 63 -3.21 -16.41 6.36
CA VAL A 63 -3.72 -15.86 5.11
C VAL A 63 -2.93 -16.38 3.92
N GLU A 64 -3.62 -16.91 2.91
CA GLU A 64 -3.03 -17.26 1.61
C GLU A 64 -2.81 -15.97 0.81
N LEU A 65 -1.56 -15.49 0.74
CA LEU A 65 -1.19 -14.22 0.09
C LEU A 65 -0.67 -14.45 -1.32
N TYR A 66 -1.21 -13.72 -2.31
CA TYR A 66 -0.84 -13.81 -3.72
C TYR A 66 -0.54 -12.43 -4.30
N TYR A 67 0.51 -12.35 -5.13
CA TYR A 67 0.89 -11.17 -5.90
C TYR A 67 0.81 -11.52 -7.39
N ILE A 68 -0.07 -10.84 -8.12
CA ILE A 68 -0.38 -11.19 -9.51
C ILE A 68 -0.34 -9.95 -10.40
N ASN A 69 0.45 -10.04 -11.47
CA ASN A 69 0.37 -9.08 -12.55
C ASN A 69 -0.64 -9.59 -13.61
N PRO A 70 -1.82 -8.98 -13.72
CA PRO A 70 -2.84 -9.45 -14.65
C PRO A 70 -2.46 -9.31 -16.12
N ALA A 71 -1.43 -8.49 -16.46
CA ALA A 71 -0.91 -8.37 -17.82
C ALA A 71 0.01 -9.53 -18.23
N MET A 72 0.50 -10.31 -17.26
CA MET A 72 1.46 -11.41 -17.49
C MET A 72 0.81 -12.80 -17.40
N VAL A 73 -0.47 -12.87 -17.05
CA VAL A 73 -1.20 -14.13 -16.92
C VAL A 73 -2.42 -14.12 -17.81
N THR A 74 -2.70 -15.27 -18.46
CA THR A 74 -3.87 -15.42 -19.30
C THR A 74 -5.16 -15.38 -18.48
N ASP A 75 -6.07 -14.67 -18.98
CA ASP A 75 -7.49 -14.36 -18.76
C ASP A 75 -8.22 -14.64 -17.45
N SER A 76 -7.73 -15.42 -16.50
CA SER A 76 -8.64 -15.87 -15.44
C SER A 76 -8.00 -16.08 -14.05
N VAL A 77 -6.73 -15.74 -13.84
CA VAL A 77 -6.06 -16.08 -12.57
C VAL A 77 -6.74 -15.46 -11.34
N PRO A 78 -7.20 -14.20 -11.32
CA PRO A 78 -7.95 -13.69 -10.16
C PRO A 78 -9.25 -14.46 -9.92
N VAL A 79 -9.96 -14.84 -10.96
CA VAL A 79 -11.21 -15.62 -10.87
C VAL A 79 -10.89 -17.05 -10.42
N LEU A 80 -9.84 -17.66 -10.96
CA LEU A 80 -9.39 -19.01 -10.56
C LEU A 80 -8.97 -19.07 -9.09
N LEU A 81 -8.27 -18.04 -8.60
CA LEU A 81 -7.89 -17.98 -7.19
C LEU A 81 -9.10 -17.81 -6.24
N ALA A 82 -10.21 -17.30 -6.73
CA ALA A 82 -11.47 -17.25 -5.99
C ALA A 82 -12.27 -18.59 -6.07
N ASN A 83 -11.71 -19.61 -6.72
CA ASN A 83 -12.32 -20.93 -6.92
C ASN A 83 -13.73 -20.83 -7.53
N GLU A 84 -13.90 -20.00 -8.56
CA GLU A 84 -15.14 -19.72 -9.29
C GLU A 84 -16.29 -19.15 -8.46
N LYS A 85 -16.10 -18.99 -7.13
CA LYS A 85 -17.10 -18.40 -6.24
C LYS A 85 -17.12 -16.88 -6.30
N GLY A 86 -16.09 -16.27 -6.89
CA GLY A 86 -15.85 -14.85 -6.87
C GLY A 86 -15.26 -14.36 -5.54
N TYR A 87 -15.11 -13.05 -5.45
CA TYR A 87 -14.53 -12.41 -4.27
C TYR A 87 -15.61 -11.90 -3.33
N ASP A 88 -15.41 -12.12 -2.03
CA ASP A 88 -16.26 -11.57 -0.99
C ASP A 88 -15.99 -10.09 -0.78
N ASP A 89 -14.71 -9.67 -0.89
CA ASP A 89 -14.29 -8.28 -0.74
C ASP A 89 -13.36 -7.87 -1.89
N VAL A 90 -13.73 -6.78 -2.56
CA VAL A 90 -12.96 -6.20 -3.66
C VAL A 90 -12.60 -4.77 -3.31
N PHE A 91 -11.31 -4.46 -3.26
CA PHE A 91 -10.81 -3.09 -3.05
C PHE A 91 -10.21 -2.53 -4.33
N VAL A 92 -10.71 -1.38 -4.78
CA VAL A 92 -10.24 -0.70 -5.98
C VAL A 92 -9.31 0.44 -5.59
N TYR A 93 -7.99 0.24 -5.78
CA TYR A 93 -6.94 1.20 -5.42
C TYR A 93 -6.27 1.84 -6.64
N ALA A 94 -6.70 1.50 -7.83
CA ALA A 94 -6.23 2.13 -9.06
C ALA A 94 -7.37 2.90 -9.75
N PRO A 95 -7.10 4.13 -10.25
CA PRO A 95 -8.13 5.02 -10.78
C PRO A 95 -8.70 4.67 -12.17
N PRO A 96 -8.09 3.84 -13.05
CA PRO A 96 -8.71 3.53 -14.34
C PRO A 96 -10.08 2.88 -14.20
N LYS A 97 -11.08 3.35 -14.95
CA LYS A 97 -12.46 2.84 -14.88
C LYS A 97 -12.57 1.33 -15.11
N CYS A 98 -11.73 0.78 -15.98
CA CYS A 98 -11.71 -0.66 -16.25
C CYS A 98 -11.38 -1.48 -15.00
N VAL A 99 -10.64 -0.93 -14.03
CA VAL A 99 -10.32 -1.62 -12.77
C VAL A 99 -11.57 -1.77 -11.92
N ALA A 100 -12.40 -0.73 -11.81
CA ALA A 100 -13.69 -0.80 -11.13
C ALA A 100 -14.66 -1.76 -11.84
N GLU A 101 -14.68 -1.74 -13.17
CA GLU A 101 -15.49 -2.65 -13.99
C GLU A 101 -15.07 -4.12 -13.81
N ILE A 102 -13.76 -4.39 -13.75
CA ILE A 102 -13.23 -5.72 -13.43
C ILE A 102 -13.66 -6.09 -12.01
N GLY A 103 -13.47 -5.19 -11.04
CA GLY A 103 -13.86 -5.42 -9.65
C GLY A 103 -15.32 -5.83 -9.51
N ASN A 104 -16.22 -5.13 -10.20
CA ASN A 104 -17.64 -5.45 -10.21
C ASN A 104 -17.93 -6.85 -10.80
N ARG A 105 -17.20 -7.23 -11.85
CA ARG A 105 -17.41 -8.51 -12.55
C ARG A 105 -16.95 -9.73 -11.75
N ILE A 106 -15.93 -9.57 -10.88
CA ILE A 106 -15.33 -10.67 -10.11
C ILE A 106 -15.94 -10.85 -8.72
N MET A 107 -16.88 -10.00 -8.32
CA MET A 107 -17.59 -10.18 -7.03
C MET A 107 -18.40 -11.48 -7.03
N GLY A 108 -18.33 -12.18 -5.90
CA GLY A 108 -19.16 -13.34 -5.62
C GLY A 108 -20.52 -12.98 -5.00
N MET A 109 -21.25 -14.01 -4.57
CA MET A 109 -22.51 -13.87 -3.84
C MET A 109 -22.28 -13.06 -2.55
N ASP A 110 -23.14 -12.04 -2.32
CA ASP A 110 -23.05 -11.10 -1.18
C ASP A 110 -21.76 -10.27 -1.12
N GLY A 111 -20.98 -10.26 -2.22
CA GLY A 111 -19.69 -9.58 -2.30
C GLY A 111 -19.82 -8.06 -2.17
N CYS A 112 -18.77 -7.44 -1.62
CA CYS A 112 -18.69 -6.01 -1.39
C CYS A 112 -17.49 -5.42 -2.13
N MET A 113 -17.73 -4.42 -3.00
CA MET A 113 -16.66 -3.66 -3.64
C MET A 113 -16.53 -2.29 -3.01
N ASN A 114 -15.32 -1.98 -2.52
CA ASN A 114 -14.96 -0.65 -2.02
C ASN A 114 -14.15 0.10 -3.10
N ILE A 115 -14.64 1.26 -3.51
CA ILE A 115 -13.91 2.18 -4.39
C ILE A 115 -13.19 3.20 -3.53
N TYR A 116 -11.88 2.99 -3.39
CA TYR A 116 -10.98 3.91 -2.68
C TYR A 116 -10.29 4.88 -3.64
N ALA A 117 -9.87 4.40 -4.82
CA ALA A 117 -9.23 5.24 -5.82
C ALA A 117 -10.23 6.24 -6.41
N ALA A 118 -9.93 7.53 -6.24
CA ALA A 118 -10.74 8.62 -6.74
C ALA A 118 -10.06 9.36 -7.90
N THR A 119 -10.86 10.06 -8.68
CA THR A 119 -10.43 11.02 -9.69
C THR A 119 -11.01 12.38 -9.37
N ALA A 120 -10.36 13.46 -9.80
CA ALA A 120 -10.88 14.81 -9.71
C ALA A 120 -12.01 15.09 -10.74
N ASP A 121 -12.19 14.20 -11.73
CA ASP A 121 -13.24 14.33 -12.73
C ASP A 121 -14.60 13.91 -12.17
N LYS A 122 -15.48 14.91 -11.95
CA LYS A 122 -16.86 14.70 -11.48
C LYS A 122 -17.73 13.91 -12.46
N ASN A 123 -17.32 13.82 -13.73
CA ASN A 123 -18.01 13.06 -14.79
C ASN A 123 -17.44 11.65 -14.97
N TYR A 124 -16.50 11.24 -14.15
CA TYR A 124 -15.97 9.89 -14.20
C TYR A 124 -17.09 8.85 -14.03
N ARG A 125 -17.19 7.94 -15.00
CA ARG A 125 -18.24 6.90 -15.07
C ARG A 125 -17.60 5.56 -15.37
N ALA A 126 -18.10 4.49 -14.76
CA ALA A 126 -17.74 3.11 -15.02
C ALA A 126 -19.00 2.26 -15.20
N GLY A 127 -18.95 1.26 -16.07
CA GLY A 127 -20.04 0.33 -16.29
C GLY A 127 -20.15 -0.68 -15.14
N MET A 128 -21.34 -0.79 -14.53
CA MET A 128 -21.61 -1.73 -13.44
C MET A 128 -22.69 -2.73 -13.84
N ASN A 129 -22.51 -3.99 -13.42
CA ASN A 129 -23.49 -5.03 -13.65
C ASN A 129 -24.60 -4.97 -12.58
N ILE A 130 -25.71 -4.32 -12.91
CA ILE A 130 -26.86 -4.19 -12.01
C ILE A 130 -27.55 -5.54 -11.73
N TYR A 131 -27.48 -6.48 -12.66
CA TYR A 131 -27.96 -7.84 -12.47
C TYR A 131 -27.28 -8.50 -11.26
N GLY A 132 -25.95 -8.34 -11.12
CA GLY A 132 -25.21 -8.82 -9.95
C GLY A 132 -25.69 -8.20 -8.64
N SER A 133 -25.97 -6.90 -8.64
CA SER A 133 -26.52 -6.23 -7.45
C SER A 133 -27.86 -6.80 -7.01
N HIS A 134 -28.70 -7.18 -7.97
CA HIS A 134 -30.02 -7.76 -7.68
C HIS A 134 -29.94 -9.26 -7.27
N TYR A 135 -29.35 -10.09 -8.11
CA TYR A 135 -29.39 -11.56 -7.93
C TYR A 135 -28.26 -12.08 -7.03
N LEU A 136 -27.07 -11.45 -7.06
CA LEU A 136 -25.94 -11.86 -6.23
C LEU A 136 -25.82 -11.02 -4.95
N LYS A 137 -26.73 -10.05 -4.72
CA LYS A 137 -26.75 -9.17 -3.55
C LYS A 137 -25.44 -8.40 -3.37
N THR A 138 -24.74 -8.07 -4.47
CA THR A 138 -23.48 -7.36 -4.42
C THR A 138 -23.65 -5.93 -3.93
N LYS A 139 -22.67 -5.42 -3.22
CA LYS A 139 -22.67 -4.10 -2.60
C LYS A 139 -21.54 -3.25 -3.19
N LEU A 140 -21.84 -1.99 -3.44
CA LEU A 140 -20.85 -0.99 -3.84
C LEU A 140 -20.78 0.08 -2.77
N ILE A 141 -19.57 0.30 -2.24
CA ILE A 141 -19.31 1.35 -1.24
C ILE A 141 -18.15 2.23 -1.70
N GLY A 142 -18.20 3.50 -1.35
CA GLY A 142 -17.10 4.45 -1.52
C GLY A 142 -16.48 4.80 -0.17
N SER A 143 -15.19 5.09 -0.17
CA SER A 143 -14.48 5.59 0.99
C SER A 143 -13.73 6.86 0.63
N SER A 144 -13.88 7.90 1.43
CA SER A 144 -13.12 9.14 1.29
C SER A 144 -12.78 9.69 2.66
N GLY A 145 -11.49 9.86 2.92
CA GLY A 145 -10.99 10.26 4.24
C GLY A 145 -11.11 9.15 5.30
N GLY A 146 -10.61 9.46 6.50
CA GLY A 146 -10.72 8.61 7.68
C GLY A 146 -11.51 9.31 8.78
N LEU A 147 -12.08 8.53 9.67
CA LEU A 147 -12.70 8.99 10.89
C LEU A 147 -11.65 9.15 12.00
N ARG A 148 -12.02 9.88 13.07
CA ARG A 148 -11.15 9.97 14.26
C ARG A 148 -10.88 8.58 14.86
N SER A 149 -11.86 7.70 14.84
CA SER A 149 -11.71 6.30 15.29
C SER A 149 -10.62 5.55 14.52
N ASP A 150 -10.52 5.76 13.20
CA ASP A 150 -9.52 5.10 12.36
C ASP A 150 -8.11 5.58 12.71
N MET A 151 -7.96 6.86 13.09
CA MET A 151 -6.69 7.42 13.57
C MET A 151 -6.28 6.82 14.91
N VAL A 152 -7.22 6.69 15.84
CA VAL A 152 -6.98 6.07 17.16
C VAL A 152 -6.57 4.61 17.00
N GLU A 153 -7.30 3.85 16.17
CA GLU A 153 -6.95 2.45 15.87
C GLU A 153 -5.56 2.33 15.22
N SER A 154 -5.23 3.23 14.28
CA SER A 154 -3.92 3.23 13.64
C SER A 154 -2.79 3.49 14.65
N LEU A 155 -2.97 4.43 15.57
CA LEU A 155 -2.00 4.71 16.63
C LEU A 155 -1.83 3.51 17.58
N ASP A 156 -2.94 2.88 17.99
CA ASP A 156 -2.91 1.68 18.84
C ASP A 156 -2.13 0.53 18.17
N LEU A 157 -2.34 0.31 16.87
CA LEU A 157 -1.60 -0.69 16.11
C LEU A 157 -0.09 -0.38 16.02
N ILE A 158 0.27 0.90 15.92
CA ILE A 158 1.67 1.35 15.89
C ILE A 158 2.31 1.19 17.27
N GLU A 159 1.65 1.64 18.33
CA GLU A 159 2.13 1.56 19.72
C GLU A 159 2.35 0.10 20.15
N ASN A 160 1.44 -0.79 19.76
CA ASN A 160 1.54 -2.23 19.99
C ASN A 160 2.50 -2.95 19.02
N LYS A 161 3.24 -2.21 18.18
CA LYS A 161 4.22 -2.74 17.21
C LYS A 161 3.64 -3.74 16.19
N LYS A 162 2.33 -3.73 15.98
CA LYS A 162 1.66 -4.56 14.97
C LYS A 162 1.88 -4.02 13.56
N ILE A 163 1.90 -2.70 13.42
CA ILE A 163 2.17 -2.02 12.15
C ILE A 163 3.37 -1.10 12.32
N ASN A 164 4.31 -1.18 11.38
CA ASN A 164 5.40 -0.23 11.27
C ASN A 164 5.13 0.72 10.08
N PRO A 165 4.75 2.00 10.32
CA PRO A 165 4.46 2.95 9.25
C PRO A 165 5.70 3.31 8.41
N ALA A 166 6.91 3.06 8.92
CA ALA A 166 8.16 3.33 8.21
C ALA A 166 8.30 2.55 6.90
N ILE A 167 7.59 1.42 6.74
CA ILE A 167 7.55 0.67 5.46
C ILE A 167 7.07 1.53 4.29
N GLY A 168 6.32 2.60 4.57
CA GLY A 168 5.86 3.56 3.57
C GLY A 168 6.84 4.69 3.28
N ILE A 169 7.89 4.89 4.06
CA ILE A 169 8.84 5.99 3.90
C ILE A 169 9.92 5.59 2.90
N THR A 170 10.07 6.40 1.84
CA THR A 170 11.07 6.12 0.80
C THR A 170 12.09 7.22 0.62
N HIS A 171 11.77 8.44 1.03
CA HIS A 171 12.66 9.59 0.88
C HIS A 171 12.63 10.44 2.14
N ILE A 172 13.77 11.06 2.41
CA ILE A 172 13.98 12.04 3.47
C ILE A 172 14.47 13.33 2.84
N GLY A 173 14.00 14.47 3.33
CA GLY A 173 14.41 15.78 2.88
C GLY A 173 14.32 16.84 3.98
N GLY A 174 14.91 18.00 3.75
CA GLY A 174 14.82 19.19 4.59
C GLY A 174 13.87 20.25 4.01
N ILE A 175 13.82 21.41 4.66
CA ILE A 175 12.94 22.52 4.27
C ILE A 175 13.24 23.02 2.85
N ASN A 176 14.49 23.05 2.45
CA ASN A 176 14.95 23.46 1.12
C ASN A 176 14.42 22.57 -0.02
N ALA A 177 14.03 21.33 0.28
CA ALA A 177 13.51 20.38 -0.70
C ALA A 177 11.97 20.44 -0.85
N ILE A 178 11.23 21.17 0.00
CA ILE A 178 9.78 21.07 0.08
C ILE A 178 9.07 21.56 -1.20
N VAL A 179 9.57 22.65 -1.79
CA VAL A 179 8.93 23.28 -2.96
C VAL A 179 8.99 22.32 -4.16
N ASP A 180 10.20 21.87 -4.50
CA ASP A 180 10.40 20.97 -5.64
C ASP A 180 9.74 19.62 -5.41
N THR A 181 9.80 19.08 -4.19
CA THR A 181 9.10 17.84 -3.82
C THR A 181 7.59 17.97 -4.05
N THR A 182 6.99 19.10 -3.71
CA THR A 182 5.55 19.32 -3.87
C THR A 182 5.17 19.50 -5.33
N LEU A 183 5.91 20.32 -6.07
CA LEU A 183 5.61 20.62 -7.48
C LEU A 183 5.82 19.41 -8.39
N TYR A 184 6.84 18.61 -8.13
CA TYR A 184 7.24 17.48 -8.96
C TYR A 184 6.93 16.12 -8.34
N LEU A 185 6.06 16.07 -7.33
CA LEU A 185 5.74 14.86 -6.57
C LEU A 185 5.38 13.65 -7.46
N LYS A 186 4.68 13.90 -8.56
CA LYS A 186 4.28 12.85 -9.52
C LYS A 186 5.46 12.19 -10.23
N ASN A 187 6.58 12.91 -10.34
CA ASN A 187 7.78 12.46 -11.05
C ASN A 187 8.79 11.78 -10.09
N ILE A 188 8.58 11.91 -8.77
CA ILE A 188 9.46 11.33 -7.76
C ILE A 188 8.96 9.92 -7.43
N PRO A 189 9.75 8.88 -7.72
CA PRO A 189 9.33 7.49 -7.47
C PRO A 189 9.15 7.20 -5.97
N GLY A 190 8.64 6.03 -5.67
CA GLY A 190 8.47 5.57 -4.29
C GLY A 190 7.19 6.08 -3.62
N SER A 191 7.14 5.95 -2.30
CA SER A 191 5.96 6.20 -1.47
C SER A 191 6.05 7.54 -0.72
N LYS A 192 6.03 7.53 0.61
CA LYS A 192 6.02 8.74 1.44
C LYS A 192 7.40 9.41 1.46
N LYS A 193 7.38 10.76 1.46
CA LYS A 193 8.54 11.63 1.62
C LYS A 193 8.38 12.35 2.96
N ILE A 194 9.38 12.22 3.82
CA ILE A 194 9.43 12.95 5.09
C ILE A 194 10.27 14.19 4.90
N ILE A 195 9.75 15.33 5.28
CA ILE A 195 10.45 16.61 5.28
C ILE A 195 10.66 17.07 6.72
N TYR A 196 11.90 17.31 7.08
CA TYR A 196 12.30 17.89 8.36
C TYR A 196 12.45 19.40 8.19
N PRO A 197 11.49 20.20 8.67
CA PRO A 197 11.49 21.64 8.39
C PRO A 197 12.59 22.43 9.10
N GLN A 198 13.25 21.82 10.08
CA GLN A 198 14.31 22.45 10.87
C GLN A 198 15.72 22.27 10.31
N ILE A 199 15.88 21.57 9.19
CA ILE A 199 17.18 21.33 8.56
C ILE A 199 17.16 21.61 7.05
N ASP A 200 18.33 21.91 6.48
CA ASP A 200 18.57 21.96 5.05
C ASP A 200 19.16 20.62 4.60
N PHE A 201 18.36 19.81 3.92
CA PHE A 201 18.76 18.49 3.44
C PHE A 201 18.10 18.18 2.09
N PRO A 202 18.86 17.79 1.06
CA PRO A 202 18.28 17.49 -0.24
C PRO A 202 17.35 16.31 -0.14
N LEU A 203 16.25 16.29 -0.94
CA LEU A 203 15.39 15.13 -1.01
C LEU A 203 16.19 13.93 -1.50
N THR A 204 16.36 12.94 -0.65
CA THR A 204 17.21 11.78 -0.92
C THR A 204 16.44 10.49 -0.69
N ALA A 205 16.52 9.58 -1.65
CA ALA A 205 15.95 8.24 -1.48
C ALA A 205 16.77 7.42 -0.47
N ILE A 206 16.11 6.70 0.43
CA ILE A 206 16.77 5.84 1.43
C ILE A 206 17.63 4.78 0.73
N GLU A 207 17.18 4.27 -0.41
CA GLU A 207 17.92 3.28 -1.21
C GLU A 207 19.24 3.83 -1.78
N ASP A 208 19.37 5.16 -1.92
CA ASP A 208 20.59 5.82 -2.40
C ASP A 208 21.63 6.08 -1.31
N PHE A 209 21.29 5.96 -0.03
CA PHE A 209 22.22 6.27 1.08
C PHE A 209 23.52 5.48 0.97
N ARG A 210 23.46 4.18 0.62
CA ARG A 210 24.66 3.34 0.47
C ARG A 210 25.58 3.84 -0.65
N LYS A 211 25.02 4.36 -1.73
CA LYS A 211 25.79 4.92 -2.85
C LYS A 211 26.43 6.25 -2.48
N LEU A 212 25.66 7.14 -1.85
CA LEU A 212 26.11 8.46 -1.41
C LEU A 212 27.13 8.36 -0.28
N GLY A 213 26.98 7.41 0.60
CA GLY A 213 27.87 7.13 1.73
C GLY A 213 29.31 6.76 1.35
N LYS A 214 29.58 6.50 0.05
CA LYS A 214 30.96 6.32 -0.43
C LYS A 214 31.79 7.61 -0.31
N ASN A 215 31.14 8.77 -0.37
CA ASN A 215 31.77 10.09 -0.37
C ASN A 215 31.34 10.97 0.80
N ASP A 216 30.41 10.53 1.61
CA ASP A 216 29.82 11.32 2.70
C ASP A 216 29.56 10.42 3.92
N ALA A 217 30.19 10.76 5.03
CA ALA A 217 30.13 9.98 6.28
C ALA A 217 28.72 9.92 6.87
N LEU A 218 27.91 11.00 6.73
CA LEU A 218 26.52 11.01 7.19
C LEU A 218 25.69 9.95 6.46
N PHE A 219 25.75 9.93 5.14
CA PHE A 219 25.02 8.95 4.35
C PHE A 219 25.50 7.52 4.61
N SER A 220 26.80 7.32 4.91
CA SER A 220 27.30 6.00 5.31
C SER A 220 26.67 5.53 6.62
N GLN A 221 26.62 6.38 7.64
CA GLN A 221 26.00 6.06 8.92
C GLN A 221 24.49 5.79 8.76
N LEU A 222 23.78 6.66 8.02
CA LEU A 222 22.34 6.47 7.75
C LEU A 222 22.08 5.15 7.02
N ALA A 223 22.93 4.79 6.05
CA ALA A 223 22.81 3.53 5.32
C ALA A 223 23.00 2.30 6.24
N ASP A 224 23.97 2.36 7.15
CA ASP A 224 24.25 1.26 8.07
C ASP A 224 23.09 1.06 9.06
N VAL A 225 22.61 2.16 9.66
CA VAL A 225 21.48 2.12 10.59
C VAL A 225 20.19 1.70 9.90
N CYS A 226 19.87 2.22 8.71
CA CYS A 226 18.70 1.76 7.97
C CYS A 226 18.82 0.27 7.62
N SER A 227 20.02 -0.21 7.23
CA SER A 227 20.25 -1.62 6.89
C SER A 227 20.01 -2.55 8.09
N SER A 228 20.45 -2.16 9.30
CA SER A 228 20.20 -2.94 10.53
C SER A 228 18.72 -3.00 10.91
N HIS A 229 17.89 -2.09 10.38
CA HIS A 229 16.44 -2.04 10.56
C HIS A 229 15.68 -2.47 9.29
N GLY A 230 16.22 -3.41 8.52
CA GLY A 230 15.56 -3.95 7.34
C GLY A 230 15.44 -2.98 6.16
N GLY A 231 16.31 -1.98 6.07
CA GLY A 231 16.28 -0.95 5.03
C GLY A 231 15.28 0.18 5.28
N LEU A 232 14.70 0.25 6.47
CA LEU A 232 13.65 1.21 6.82
C LEU A 232 14.20 2.42 7.56
N TRP A 233 13.58 3.58 7.33
CA TRP A 233 13.77 4.75 8.18
C TRP A 233 13.34 4.45 9.60
N ASN A 234 14.08 4.95 10.58
CA ASN A 234 13.84 4.65 11.99
C ASN A 234 14.33 5.80 12.90
N SER A 235 13.98 5.75 14.16
CA SER A 235 14.30 6.80 15.13
C SER A 235 15.79 7.00 15.38
N GLU A 236 16.61 5.96 15.21
CA GLU A 236 18.06 6.08 15.34
C GLU A 236 18.65 6.85 14.14
N ALA A 237 18.23 6.52 12.91
CA ALA A 237 18.62 7.24 11.71
C ALA A 237 18.17 8.72 11.78
N GLU A 238 16.95 8.97 12.24
CA GLU A 238 16.44 10.32 12.48
C GLU A 238 17.32 11.09 13.49
N SER A 239 17.67 10.48 14.59
CA SER A 239 18.53 11.09 15.61
C SER A 239 19.92 11.43 15.05
N ILE A 240 20.51 10.56 14.24
CA ILE A 240 21.79 10.83 13.57
C ILE A 240 21.66 12.02 12.62
N LEU A 241 20.62 12.03 11.78
CA LEU A 241 20.36 13.12 10.84
C LEU A 241 20.22 14.45 11.57
N LEU A 242 19.34 14.53 12.56
CA LEU A 242 19.06 15.79 13.26
C LEU A 242 20.27 16.30 14.04
N LYS A 243 21.00 15.45 14.75
CA LYS A 243 22.23 15.83 15.45
C LYS A 243 23.33 16.37 14.53
N HIS A 244 23.37 15.90 13.28
CA HIS A 244 24.35 16.44 12.31
C HIS A 244 24.13 17.93 12.01
N PHE A 245 22.88 18.41 12.13
CA PHE A 245 22.49 19.80 11.87
C PHE A 245 22.28 20.63 13.16
N GLU A 246 22.32 20.00 14.33
CA GLU A 246 22.35 20.70 15.63
C GLU A 246 23.75 21.32 15.79
N LYS A 247 23.88 22.63 15.48
CA LYS A 247 25.07 23.44 15.73
C LYS A 247 24.75 24.59 16.67
#